data_c39ed5855962f6794fa413f6c7a8074e
#
_entry.id   c39ed5855962f6794fa413f6c7a8074e
#
_cell.length_a   1.000
_cell.length_b   1.000
_cell.length_c   1.000
_cell.angle_alpha   90.00
_cell.angle_beta   90.00
_cell.angle_gamma   90.00
#
_symmetry.space_group_name_H-M   'P 1'
#
loop_
_entity.id
_entity.type
_entity.pdbx_description
1 polymer ?
#
loop_
_entity_poly.entity_id
_entity_poly.type
_entity_poly.pdbx_seq_one_letter_code
_entity_poly.pdbx_strand_id
1 'polypeptide(L)'
;MKRLACLLLCLLLLPIAVAPAAAEETEQTVRVLLSTGEADTLSVKLSGKYSVDGKAVSGGTITAKLADGKITVSHSTAGVLQKSSGSVRLARVGTSASTTLTFNNAKHGTRVYYGDFVFYNDGGTLRLINYVGMHHYLYGVVSGEMSDSSKPDVLKTETICAKGFALAEIEARKNKYFDVYDTTTSQLYYGYVAGDKNTIAAVDAVWKQTLRYNGKTVKTYYSTANGGQAITPRIKWGGTANAGAYWFGYDPFDLAGSTKNVALTIDGTAPKSMNASLYAFLLEKTGAKEIVSVDTLVGVYDPKNPTGTARYPNALAPQKRYDWTLTVKDDAGKQKQVSFSCTPAEVKAAAASGAAGTVCFAVHTAKNEWKLVWGVSSGHRAGLSHRGAGQMVKKGYSYVDVLKFYYRGATLFDENGKAIESTAAFDFTYDDGTMPFTTAVPTATPTAAPSETPTVEPSDTPSPTPAETPTATATAAHTPSATVKPTDTPKPTAAPTPSATVKPTATPKPTATPKPTATQKPSPYALRGDADGSGTVTEADAVLVLRHVVSLVFLSGDALHAADFTGDGTVDAADAAAILRYVMGLK
;
A
#
# COMPACT_ATOMS: atom_id res chain seq x y z
N MET A 1 -2.20 -3.68 76.75
CA MET A 1 -0.99 -3.63 75.90
C MET A 1 -0.71 -4.93 75.10
N LYS A 2 -1.39 -6.05 75.30
CA LYS A 2 -1.19 -7.29 74.47
C LYS A 2 -2.05 -7.43 73.23
N ARG A 3 -3.01 -6.53 72.98
CA ARG A 3 -3.87 -6.55 71.79
C ARG A 3 -3.43 -5.56 70.66
N LEU A 4 -2.46 -4.69 70.94
CA LEU A 4 -1.94 -3.75 69.95
C LEU A 4 -0.72 -4.29 69.18
N ALA A 5 -0.04 -5.31 69.74
CA ALA A 5 1.13 -5.95 69.13
C ALA A 5 0.78 -6.95 68.02
N CYS A 6 -0.45 -7.52 68.01
CA CYS A 6 -0.90 -8.45 66.97
C CYS A 6 -1.41 -7.72 65.69
N LEU A 7 -1.83 -6.47 65.79
CA LEU A 7 -2.28 -5.71 64.59
C LEU A 7 -1.11 -5.14 63.80
N LEU A 8 0.07 -4.94 64.41
CA LEU A 8 1.26 -4.42 63.69
C LEU A 8 2.04 -5.55 62.98
N LEU A 9 1.86 -6.81 63.38
CA LEU A 9 2.55 -7.93 62.74
C LEU A 9 1.80 -8.49 61.50
N CYS A 10 0.50 -8.22 61.39
CA CYS A 10 -0.30 -8.61 60.21
C CYS A 10 -0.17 -7.66 59.01
N LEU A 11 0.40 -6.46 59.20
CA LEU A 11 0.63 -5.48 58.09
C LEU A 11 1.94 -5.71 57.35
N LEU A 12 2.79 -6.65 57.78
CA LEU A 12 4.12 -6.92 57.17
C LEU A 12 4.17 -8.19 56.31
N LEU A 13 3.02 -8.84 56.07
CA LEU A 13 2.91 -10.05 55.21
C LEU A 13 1.89 -9.87 54.09
N LEU A 14 1.71 -8.65 53.54
CA LEU A 14 1.12 -8.51 52.23
C LEU A 14 2.10 -9.11 51.22
N PRO A 15 1.72 -10.14 50.44
CA PRO A 15 2.55 -10.58 49.35
C PRO A 15 2.69 -9.37 48.40
N ILE A 16 3.93 -8.89 48.22
CA ILE A 16 4.24 -8.02 47.07
C ILE A 16 3.91 -8.90 45.88
N ALA A 17 2.75 -8.68 45.27
CA ALA A 17 2.46 -9.22 43.96
C ALA A 17 3.50 -8.61 43.03
N VAL A 18 4.60 -9.35 42.82
CA VAL A 18 5.49 -9.11 41.69
C VAL A 18 4.59 -9.30 40.48
N ALA A 19 4.18 -8.19 39.88
CA ALA A 19 3.56 -8.24 38.56
C ALA A 19 4.48 -9.10 37.70
N PRO A 20 3.96 -10.12 37.00
CA PRO A 20 4.79 -10.88 36.09
C PRO A 20 5.46 -9.88 35.18
N ALA A 21 6.80 -9.92 35.12
CA ALA A 21 7.55 -9.15 34.13
C ALA A 21 6.86 -9.39 32.81
N ALA A 22 6.39 -8.33 32.16
CA ALA A 22 5.75 -8.43 30.86
C ALA A 22 6.72 -9.25 30.01
N ALA A 23 6.27 -10.42 29.55
CA ALA A 23 7.07 -11.26 28.67
C ALA A 23 7.46 -10.34 27.51
N GLU A 24 8.76 -10.21 27.27
CA GLU A 24 9.29 -9.43 26.17
C GLU A 24 8.61 -9.98 24.92
N GLU A 25 7.74 -9.18 24.29
CA GLU A 25 6.95 -9.61 23.15
C GLU A 25 7.96 -9.96 22.04
N THR A 26 8.11 -11.24 21.75
CA THR A 26 9.10 -11.71 20.76
C THR A 26 8.78 -11.03 19.44
N GLU A 27 9.73 -10.29 18.90
CA GLU A 27 9.57 -9.54 17.65
C GLU A 27 9.01 -10.44 16.54
N GLN A 28 7.93 -10.00 15.89
CA GLN A 28 7.28 -10.73 14.79
C GLN A 28 8.27 -10.99 13.65
N THR A 29 8.49 -12.25 13.30
CA THR A 29 9.29 -12.62 12.14
C THR A 29 8.49 -12.53 10.85
N VAL A 30 9.10 -11.97 9.81
CA VAL A 30 8.61 -11.92 8.42
C VAL A 30 9.41 -12.89 7.57
N ARG A 31 8.74 -13.77 6.80
CA ARG A 31 9.35 -14.70 5.86
C ARG A 31 9.28 -14.13 4.46
N VAL A 32 10.40 -13.62 3.95
CA VAL A 32 10.47 -12.95 2.64
C VAL A 32 11.01 -13.93 1.60
N LEU A 33 10.23 -14.21 0.58
CA LEU A 33 10.71 -14.96 -0.59
C LEU A 33 11.56 -14.04 -1.47
N LEU A 34 12.87 -14.28 -1.49
CA LEU A 34 13.81 -13.52 -2.30
C LEU A 34 13.79 -13.97 -3.76
N SER A 35 13.96 -13.02 -4.67
CA SER A 35 14.04 -13.29 -6.11
C SER A 35 15.36 -13.98 -6.47
N THR A 36 15.31 -15.29 -6.73
CA THR A 36 16.47 -16.13 -7.05
C THR A 36 16.65 -16.40 -8.54
N GLY A 37 15.65 -16.08 -9.38
CA GLY A 37 15.58 -16.62 -10.73
C GLY A 37 15.26 -18.13 -10.73
N GLU A 38 15.53 -18.80 -11.84
CA GLU A 38 15.32 -20.25 -12.04
C GLU A 38 16.66 -21.01 -11.91
N ALA A 39 17.39 -20.78 -10.83
CA ALA A 39 18.67 -21.41 -10.60
C ALA A 39 18.55 -22.69 -9.75
N ASP A 40 19.27 -23.73 -10.11
CA ASP A 40 19.45 -24.94 -9.31
C ASP A 40 20.57 -24.78 -8.26
N THR A 41 21.33 -23.71 -8.35
CA THR A 41 22.46 -23.40 -7.47
C THR A 41 22.41 -21.94 -7.04
N LEU A 42 22.43 -21.71 -5.73
CA LEU A 42 22.45 -20.39 -5.12
C LEU A 42 23.69 -20.24 -4.25
N SER A 43 24.36 -19.08 -4.36
CA SER A 43 25.53 -18.75 -3.56
C SER A 43 25.29 -17.47 -2.78
N VAL A 44 25.61 -17.49 -1.48
CA VAL A 44 25.49 -16.35 -0.58
C VAL A 44 26.79 -16.15 0.19
N LYS A 45 27.20 -14.89 0.39
CA LYS A 45 28.42 -14.55 1.15
C LYS A 45 28.03 -14.19 2.59
N LEU A 46 28.70 -14.80 3.57
CA LEU A 46 28.48 -14.54 4.98
C LEU A 46 29.38 -13.44 5.51
N SER A 47 28.83 -12.61 6.40
CA SER A 47 29.56 -11.79 7.36
C SER A 47 29.09 -12.19 8.77
N GLY A 48 30.04 -12.42 9.69
CA GLY A 48 29.72 -12.90 11.04
C GLY A 48 29.43 -14.40 11.11
N LYS A 49 28.72 -14.83 12.15
CA LYS A 49 28.52 -16.25 12.49
C LYS A 49 27.12 -16.74 12.12
N TYR A 50 27.08 -17.91 11.49
CA TYR A 50 25.86 -18.65 11.17
C TYR A 50 26.02 -20.10 11.60
N SER A 51 24.92 -20.85 11.66
CA SER A 51 24.93 -22.30 11.85
C SER A 51 24.01 -23.00 10.88
N VAL A 52 24.40 -24.19 10.44
CA VAL A 52 23.60 -25.13 9.66
C VAL A 52 23.62 -26.46 10.39
N ASP A 53 22.45 -26.94 10.82
CA ASP A 53 22.31 -28.21 11.58
C ASP A 53 23.29 -28.28 12.79
N GLY A 54 23.34 -27.19 13.58
CA GLY A 54 24.23 -27.08 14.73
C GLY A 54 25.70 -26.86 14.43
N LYS A 55 26.14 -26.98 13.18
CA LYS A 55 27.52 -26.70 12.72
C LYS A 55 27.70 -25.21 12.50
N ALA A 56 28.53 -24.57 13.33
CA ALA A 56 28.83 -23.15 13.21
C ALA A 56 29.81 -22.90 12.05
N VAL A 57 29.53 -21.84 11.27
CA VAL A 57 30.41 -21.34 10.20
C VAL A 57 30.51 -19.82 10.32
N SER A 58 31.61 -19.25 9.86
CA SER A 58 31.84 -17.80 9.94
C SER A 58 32.55 -17.31 8.68
N GLY A 59 32.01 -16.21 8.10
CA GLY A 59 32.53 -15.68 6.84
C GLY A 59 32.38 -16.68 5.68
N GLY A 60 33.11 -16.45 4.59
CA GLY A 60 33.11 -17.34 3.43
C GLY A 60 31.81 -17.34 2.62
N THR A 61 31.65 -18.34 1.78
CA THR A 61 30.50 -18.53 0.89
C THR A 61 29.76 -19.81 1.23
N ILE A 62 28.45 -19.72 1.35
CA ILE A 62 27.53 -20.86 1.35
C ILE A 62 27.03 -21.06 -0.07
N THR A 63 27.10 -22.30 -0.53
CA THR A 63 26.50 -22.73 -1.81
C THR A 63 25.45 -23.79 -1.52
N ALA A 64 24.24 -23.56 -1.99
CA ALA A 64 23.15 -24.53 -1.99
C ALA A 64 22.92 -25.01 -3.42
N LYS A 65 22.94 -26.31 -3.64
CA LYS A 65 22.67 -26.94 -4.93
C LYS A 65 21.50 -27.91 -4.80
N LEU A 66 20.52 -27.80 -5.67
CA LEU A 66 19.41 -28.73 -5.81
C LEU A 66 19.71 -29.70 -6.95
N ALA A 67 19.83 -30.97 -6.64
CA ALA A 67 20.01 -32.05 -7.61
C ALA A 67 19.32 -33.31 -7.08
N ASP A 68 18.69 -34.08 -7.97
CA ASP A 68 17.98 -35.33 -7.65
C ASP A 68 16.97 -35.14 -6.48
N GLY A 69 16.24 -34.01 -6.49
CA GLY A 69 15.26 -33.65 -5.47
C GLY A 69 15.85 -33.33 -4.09
N LYS A 70 17.18 -33.22 -3.95
CA LYS A 70 17.84 -32.92 -2.67
C LYS A 70 18.68 -31.66 -2.75
N ILE A 71 18.54 -30.79 -1.73
CA ILE A 71 19.40 -29.62 -1.51
C ILE A 71 20.68 -30.08 -0.80
N THR A 72 21.83 -29.79 -1.36
CA THR A 72 23.14 -29.94 -0.70
C THR A 72 23.66 -28.55 -0.37
N VAL A 73 23.85 -28.26 0.93
CA VAL A 73 24.45 -26.99 1.39
C VAL A 73 25.89 -27.23 1.81
N SER A 74 26.80 -26.44 1.25
CA SER A 74 28.22 -26.48 1.52
C SER A 74 28.77 -25.10 1.86
N HIS A 75 29.84 -25.07 2.66
CA HIS A 75 30.61 -23.87 2.98
C HIS A 75 31.97 -23.95 2.31
N SER A 76 32.47 -22.81 1.84
CA SER A 76 33.71 -22.72 1.04
C SER A 76 34.95 -23.35 1.68
N THR A 77 35.01 -23.38 3.00
CA THR A 77 36.16 -23.98 3.75
C THR A 77 35.77 -25.20 4.60
N ALA A 78 34.50 -25.29 5.06
CA ALA A 78 34.04 -26.40 5.93
C ALA A 78 33.44 -27.58 5.13
N GLY A 79 33.34 -27.48 3.81
CA GLY A 79 32.78 -28.53 2.96
C GLY A 79 31.26 -28.68 3.12
N VAL A 80 30.73 -29.88 2.93
CA VAL A 80 29.28 -30.16 3.02
C VAL A 80 28.82 -30.07 4.46
N LEU A 81 27.82 -29.22 4.70
CA LEU A 81 27.21 -28.99 6.01
C LEU A 81 25.97 -29.86 6.20
N GLN A 82 25.06 -29.86 5.22
CA GLN A 82 23.79 -30.58 5.30
C GLN A 82 23.27 -30.98 3.91
N LYS A 83 22.46 -32.06 3.89
CA LYS A 83 21.63 -32.47 2.74
C LYS A 83 20.18 -32.68 3.19
N SER A 84 19.22 -32.21 2.39
CA SER A 84 17.79 -32.33 2.72
C SER A 84 16.95 -32.40 1.44
N SER A 85 15.86 -33.14 1.46
CA SER A 85 14.87 -33.16 0.37
C SER A 85 13.88 -31.99 0.44
N GLY A 86 13.69 -31.37 1.62
CA GLY A 86 12.74 -30.27 1.83
C GLY A 86 13.42 -28.92 1.94
N SER A 87 14.11 -28.67 3.05
CA SER A 87 14.75 -27.38 3.30
C SER A 87 16.00 -27.49 4.15
N VAL A 88 16.86 -26.47 4.08
CA VAL A 88 18.03 -26.29 4.93
C VAL A 88 18.02 -24.87 5.50
N ARG A 89 18.06 -24.74 6.82
CA ARG A 89 18.14 -23.45 7.50
C ARG A 89 19.58 -23.04 7.76
N LEU A 90 19.90 -21.83 7.42
CA LEU A 90 21.10 -21.11 7.79
C LEU A 90 20.73 -20.12 8.88
N ALA A 91 20.94 -20.51 10.14
CA ALA A 91 20.54 -19.74 11.30
C ALA A 91 21.64 -18.73 11.69
N ARG A 92 21.26 -17.49 11.92
CA ARG A 92 22.13 -16.43 12.43
C ARG A 92 22.51 -16.72 13.88
N VAL A 93 23.79 -16.56 14.22
CA VAL A 93 24.27 -16.77 15.59
C VAL A 93 24.58 -15.43 16.24
N GLY A 94 23.84 -15.13 17.32
CA GLY A 94 23.94 -13.86 18.06
C GLY A 94 23.22 -12.70 17.40
N THR A 95 23.28 -11.54 18.03
CA THR A 95 22.54 -10.31 17.67
C THR A 95 23.41 -9.23 17.03
N SER A 96 24.71 -9.50 16.78
CA SER A 96 25.64 -8.50 16.26
C SER A 96 25.16 -7.94 14.91
N ALA A 97 25.10 -6.61 14.80
CA ALA A 97 24.72 -5.90 13.56
C ALA A 97 25.65 -6.23 12.37
N SER A 98 26.87 -6.73 12.62
CA SER A 98 27.80 -7.17 11.57
C SER A 98 27.49 -8.58 11.03
N THR A 99 26.59 -9.34 11.67
CA THR A 99 26.17 -10.66 11.19
C THR A 99 25.08 -10.52 10.13
N THR A 100 25.50 -10.59 8.87
CA THR A 100 24.67 -10.35 7.69
C THR A 100 24.96 -11.37 6.59
N LEU A 101 24.09 -11.46 5.61
CA LEU A 101 24.26 -12.24 4.41
C LEU A 101 24.19 -11.33 3.18
N THR A 102 25.14 -11.49 2.26
CA THR A 102 25.11 -10.82 0.95
C THR A 102 24.66 -11.80 -0.11
N PHE A 103 23.68 -11.41 -0.89
CA PHE A 103 23.11 -12.21 -1.98
C PHE A 103 22.93 -11.36 -3.23
N ASN A 104 23.24 -11.94 -4.40
CA ASN A 104 22.95 -11.31 -5.70
C ASN A 104 21.51 -11.66 -6.11
N ASN A 105 20.59 -10.79 -5.72
CA ASN A 105 19.17 -10.92 -5.97
C ASN A 105 18.84 -10.69 -7.44
N ALA A 106 18.08 -11.57 -8.06
CA ALA A 106 17.79 -11.52 -9.50
C ALA A 106 17.03 -10.25 -9.95
N LYS A 107 16.30 -9.59 -9.02
CA LYS A 107 15.53 -8.37 -9.32
C LYS A 107 16.22 -7.10 -8.82
N HIS A 108 16.97 -7.20 -7.72
CA HIS A 108 17.49 -6.03 -7.00
C HIS A 108 19.02 -5.92 -7.03
N GLY A 109 19.71 -6.87 -7.69
CA GLY A 109 21.17 -6.93 -7.68
C GLY A 109 21.74 -7.34 -6.32
N THR A 110 23.01 -7.02 -6.08
CA THR A 110 23.68 -7.39 -4.82
C THR A 110 23.13 -6.61 -3.65
N ARG A 111 22.60 -7.32 -2.65
CA ARG A 111 21.97 -6.78 -1.44
C ARG A 111 22.51 -7.45 -0.19
N VAL A 112 22.44 -6.73 0.94
CA VAL A 112 22.79 -7.21 2.27
C VAL A 112 21.52 -7.43 3.07
N TYR A 113 21.44 -8.53 3.80
CA TYR A 113 20.25 -8.91 4.55
C TYR A 113 20.60 -9.29 5.99
N TYR A 114 19.69 -8.98 6.92
CA TYR A 114 19.70 -9.50 8.29
C TYR A 114 18.85 -10.77 8.40
N GLY A 115 19.00 -11.48 9.52
CA GLY A 115 18.14 -12.59 9.89
C GLY A 115 18.68 -13.96 9.49
N ASP A 116 17.80 -14.94 9.51
CA ASP A 116 18.06 -16.31 9.08
C ASP A 116 17.65 -16.51 7.63
N PHE A 117 18.14 -17.59 7.03
CA PHE A 117 17.82 -17.93 5.65
C PHE A 117 17.45 -19.40 5.54
N VAL A 118 16.50 -19.69 4.65
CA VAL A 118 16.09 -21.07 4.37
C VAL A 118 16.21 -21.30 2.87
N PHE A 119 17.06 -22.25 2.49
CA PHE A 119 17.04 -22.85 1.16
C PHE A 119 15.91 -23.86 1.13
N TYR A 120 14.97 -23.69 0.23
CA TYR A 120 13.72 -24.46 0.17
C TYR A 120 13.56 -25.10 -1.20
N ASN A 121 13.19 -26.39 -1.22
CA ASN A 121 12.85 -27.12 -2.45
C ASN A 121 11.35 -26.97 -2.73
N ASP A 122 11.02 -26.11 -3.67
CA ASP A 122 9.64 -25.84 -4.09
C ASP A 122 9.33 -26.64 -5.36
N GLY A 123 8.98 -27.91 -5.18
CA GLY A 123 8.64 -28.78 -6.30
C GLY A 123 9.72 -28.94 -7.36
N GLY A 124 11.00 -28.96 -6.97
CA GLY A 124 12.14 -29.05 -7.88
C GLY A 124 12.77 -27.71 -8.23
N THR A 125 12.28 -26.60 -7.67
CA THR A 125 12.89 -25.27 -7.81
C THR A 125 13.54 -24.86 -6.50
N LEU A 126 14.80 -24.41 -6.55
CA LEU A 126 15.52 -23.92 -5.39
C LEU A 126 15.11 -22.49 -5.07
N ARG A 127 14.57 -22.26 -3.88
CA ARG A 127 14.15 -20.95 -3.37
C ARG A 127 15.03 -20.52 -2.20
N LEU A 128 15.16 -19.21 -2.01
CA LEU A 128 15.80 -18.60 -0.85
C LEU A 128 14.79 -17.73 -0.11
N ILE A 129 14.59 -18.02 1.18
CA ILE A 129 13.66 -17.29 2.03
C ILE A 129 14.45 -16.63 3.15
N ASN A 130 14.28 -15.32 3.33
CA ASN A 130 14.85 -14.57 4.44
C ASN A 130 13.86 -14.54 5.61
N TYR A 131 14.24 -15.01 6.76
CA TYR A 131 13.52 -14.94 8.02
C TYR A 131 14.08 -13.76 8.82
N VAL A 132 13.38 -12.66 8.84
CA VAL A 132 13.86 -11.39 9.39
C VAL A 132 12.85 -10.83 10.40
N GLY A 133 13.33 -10.22 11.49
CA GLY A 133 12.45 -9.50 12.41
C GLY A 133 11.79 -8.31 11.73
N MET A 134 10.55 -7.98 12.15
CA MET A 134 9.74 -6.90 11.57
C MET A 134 10.52 -5.57 11.48
N HIS A 135 11.27 -5.22 12.53
CA HIS A 135 12.05 -4.00 12.59
C HIS A 135 13.06 -3.90 11.42
N HIS A 136 13.88 -4.94 11.25
CA HIS A 136 14.87 -5.00 10.16
C HIS A 136 14.22 -5.17 8.77
N TYR A 137 13.07 -5.84 8.71
CA TYR A 137 12.27 -5.91 7.49
C TYR A 137 11.84 -4.53 7.02
N LEU A 138 11.36 -3.70 7.94
CA LEU A 138 10.90 -2.34 7.63
C LEU A 138 12.02 -1.43 7.12
N TYR A 139 13.27 -1.58 7.58
CA TYR A 139 14.40 -0.87 6.97
C TYR A 139 14.48 -1.14 5.47
N GLY A 140 14.39 -2.41 5.08
CA GLY A 140 14.52 -2.81 3.68
C GLY A 140 13.33 -2.42 2.82
N VAL A 141 12.12 -2.41 3.37
CA VAL A 141 10.92 -2.01 2.62
C VAL A 141 10.90 -0.50 2.44
N VAL A 142 11.09 0.28 3.50
CA VAL A 142 11.04 1.74 3.39
C VAL A 142 12.15 2.27 2.48
N SER A 143 13.35 1.66 2.52
CA SER A 143 14.43 1.96 1.55
C SER A 143 14.09 1.54 0.11
N GLY A 144 13.24 0.53 -0.07
CA GLY A 144 12.80 0.07 -1.38
C GLY A 144 11.71 0.93 -2.00
N GLU A 145 10.77 1.39 -1.18
CA GLU A 145 9.58 2.14 -1.63
C GLU A 145 9.80 3.66 -1.67
N MET A 146 10.70 4.19 -0.82
CA MET A 146 10.90 5.62 -0.62
C MET A 146 12.37 6.03 -0.80
N SER A 147 12.59 7.31 -1.14
CA SER A 147 13.93 7.90 -1.10
C SER A 147 14.30 8.27 0.33
N ASP A 148 15.54 8.00 0.76
CA ASP A 148 16.09 8.44 2.06
C ASP A 148 16.08 9.96 2.24
N SER A 149 16.03 10.73 1.14
CA SER A 149 15.89 12.20 1.16
C SER A 149 14.46 12.67 1.44
N SER A 150 13.50 11.78 1.58
CA SER A 150 12.12 12.12 1.93
C SER A 150 12.05 12.73 3.34
N LYS A 151 11.06 13.60 3.57
CA LYS A 151 10.86 14.18 4.90
C LYS A 151 10.59 13.09 5.95
N PRO A 152 11.06 13.24 7.20
CA PRO A 152 10.92 12.22 8.26
C PRO A 152 9.49 11.71 8.43
N ASP A 153 8.49 12.59 8.40
CA ASP A 153 7.09 12.17 8.59
C ASP A 153 6.52 11.42 7.39
N VAL A 154 7.06 11.58 6.19
CA VAL A 154 6.72 10.73 5.03
C VAL A 154 7.28 9.32 5.26
N LEU A 155 8.54 9.20 5.69
CA LEU A 155 9.18 7.91 5.99
C LEU A 155 8.49 7.18 7.15
N LYS A 156 8.08 7.91 8.21
CA LYS A 156 7.29 7.36 9.32
C LYS A 156 5.92 6.85 8.85
N THR A 157 5.24 7.61 7.99
CA THR A 157 3.97 7.19 7.39
C THR A 157 4.13 5.89 6.65
N GLU A 158 5.16 5.80 5.79
CA GLU A 158 5.47 4.58 5.03
C GLU A 158 5.77 3.40 5.94
N THR A 159 6.55 3.62 7.01
CA THR A 159 6.88 2.57 8.00
C THR A 159 5.61 1.94 8.59
N ILE A 160 4.64 2.75 9.02
CA ILE A 160 3.37 2.27 9.59
C ILE A 160 2.57 1.51 8.52
N CYS A 161 2.53 2.02 7.29
CA CYS A 161 1.84 1.38 6.19
C CYS A 161 2.50 0.05 5.81
N ALA A 162 3.81 0.02 5.65
CA ALA A 162 4.56 -1.20 5.33
C ALA A 162 4.34 -2.29 6.39
N LYS A 163 4.38 -1.91 7.68
CA LYS A 163 4.09 -2.84 8.78
C LYS A 163 2.69 -3.42 8.73
N GLY A 164 1.67 -2.56 8.57
CA GLY A 164 0.28 -3.03 8.54
C GLY A 164 0.01 -3.98 7.36
N PHE A 165 0.61 -3.73 6.20
CA PHE A 165 0.56 -4.64 5.06
C PHE A 165 1.22 -5.98 5.40
N ALA A 166 2.46 -5.97 5.92
CA ALA A 166 3.21 -7.19 6.25
C ALA A 166 2.50 -8.04 7.29
N LEU A 167 1.98 -7.45 8.37
CA LEU A 167 1.22 -8.16 9.41
C LEU A 167 -0.01 -8.87 8.84
N ALA A 168 -0.72 -8.24 7.92
CA ALA A 168 -1.87 -8.84 7.26
C ALA A 168 -1.47 -10.01 6.32
N GLU A 169 -0.34 -9.89 5.62
CA GLU A 169 0.18 -10.98 4.79
C GLU A 169 0.65 -12.17 5.64
N ILE A 170 1.33 -11.92 6.77
CA ILE A 170 1.73 -12.98 7.72
C ILE A 170 0.52 -13.79 8.15
N GLU A 171 -0.57 -13.14 8.57
CA GLU A 171 -1.78 -13.83 8.98
C GLU A 171 -2.44 -14.58 7.83
N ALA A 172 -2.56 -13.95 6.66
CA ALA A 172 -3.17 -14.57 5.47
C ALA A 172 -2.37 -15.78 4.96
N ARG A 173 -1.07 -15.79 5.16
CA ARG A 173 -0.15 -16.81 4.63
C ARG A 173 0.51 -17.69 5.72
N LYS A 174 -0.04 -17.71 6.93
CA LYS A 174 0.51 -18.49 8.06
C LYS A 174 0.78 -19.96 7.76
N ASN A 175 0.00 -20.57 6.85
CA ASN A 175 0.15 -21.96 6.41
C ASN A 175 1.00 -22.11 5.13
N LYS A 176 1.62 -21.03 4.64
CA LYS A 176 2.53 -21.06 3.49
C LYS A 176 3.97 -21.06 3.96
N TYR A 177 4.91 -21.40 3.06
CA TYR A 177 6.33 -21.42 3.39
C TYR A 177 6.99 -20.02 3.37
N PHE A 178 6.29 -18.97 2.93
CA PHE A 178 6.70 -17.57 3.03
C PHE A 178 5.48 -16.65 3.20
N ASP A 179 5.70 -15.40 3.63
CA ASP A 179 4.66 -14.40 3.89
C ASP A 179 4.54 -13.38 2.75
N VAL A 180 5.67 -12.85 2.29
CA VAL A 180 5.73 -11.76 1.30
C VAL A 180 6.78 -12.04 0.23
N TYR A 181 6.56 -11.46 -0.95
CA TYR A 181 7.59 -11.36 -2.00
C TYR A 181 8.46 -10.14 -1.76
N ASP A 182 9.69 -10.15 -2.26
CA ASP A 182 10.61 -9.01 -2.24
C ASP A 182 10.36 -7.97 -3.35
N THR A 183 9.28 -8.12 -4.12
CA THR A 183 8.91 -7.30 -5.27
C THR A 183 7.57 -6.59 -5.05
N THR A 184 7.16 -5.73 -5.99
CA THR A 184 5.86 -5.05 -6.01
C THR A 184 4.64 -5.98 -6.01
N THR A 185 4.82 -7.30 -6.10
CA THR A 185 3.76 -8.28 -5.84
C THR A 185 3.29 -8.21 -4.39
N SER A 186 4.20 -7.90 -3.46
CA SER A 186 3.90 -7.55 -2.07
C SER A 186 4.42 -6.14 -1.79
N GLN A 187 5.71 -5.99 -1.47
CA GLN A 187 6.40 -4.73 -1.20
C GLN A 187 7.83 -4.84 -1.70
N LEU A 188 8.42 -3.77 -2.23
CA LEU A 188 9.84 -3.75 -2.56
C LEU A 188 10.66 -3.95 -1.29
N TYR A 189 11.52 -4.95 -1.28
CA TYR A 189 12.37 -5.26 -0.12
C TYR A 189 13.85 -5.32 -0.54
N TYR A 190 14.60 -4.30 -0.16
CA TYR A 190 16.01 -4.14 -0.54
C TYR A 190 17.00 -4.70 0.49
N GLY A 191 16.50 -5.37 1.56
CA GLY A 191 17.35 -5.77 2.67
C GLY A 191 17.87 -4.56 3.44
N TYR A 192 19.09 -4.64 3.98
CA TYR A 192 19.66 -3.56 4.77
C TYR A 192 20.52 -2.61 3.92
N VAL A 193 20.15 -1.34 3.89
CA VAL A 193 20.85 -0.27 3.19
C VAL A 193 21.46 0.67 4.24
N ALA A 194 22.73 0.43 4.60
CA ALA A 194 23.41 1.15 5.69
C ALA A 194 23.54 2.67 5.46
N GLY A 195 23.45 3.13 4.20
CA GLY A 195 23.49 4.55 3.83
C GLY A 195 22.21 5.31 4.12
N ASP A 196 21.08 4.64 4.24
CA ASP A 196 19.74 5.24 4.37
C ASP A 196 19.45 5.62 5.83
N LYS A 197 20.19 6.60 6.36
CA LYS A 197 20.17 6.99 7.77
C LYS A 197 18.84 7.61 8.20
N ASN A 198 18.22 8.40 7.32
CA ASN A 198 16.94 9.03 7.62
C ASN A 198 15.82 7.99 7.67
N THR A 199 15.86 7.01 6.77
CA THR A 199 14.96 5.86 6.75
C THR A 199 15.09 5.04 8.03
N ILE A 200 16.32 4.68 8.43
CA ILE A 200 16.59 3.95 9.66
C ILE A 200 16.02 4.72 10.86
N ALA A 201 16.32 6.02 11.00
CA ALA A 201 15.83 6.84 12.09
C ALA A 201 14.29 6.96 12.12
N ALA A 202 13.65 7.06 10.96
CA ALA A 202 12.20 7.12 10.88
C ALA A 202 11.54 5.79 11.28
N VAL A 203 12.10 4.67 10.84
CA VAL A 203 11.65 3.33 11.24
C VAL A 203 11.80 3.14 12.74
N ASP A 204 12.99 3.43 13.31
CA ASP A 204 13.27 3.30 14.75
C ASP A 204 12.25 4.08 15.60
N ALA A 205 11.82 5.24 15.11
CA ALA A 205 10.90 6.11 15.85
C ALA A 205 9.47 5.54 15.94
N VAL A 206 9.02 4.69 14.98
CA VAL A 206 7.59 4.34 14.88
C VAL A 206 7.31 2.86 14.62
N TRP A 207 8.30 1.98 14.43
CA TRP A 207 8.07 0.58 14.02
C TRP A 207 7.19 -0.22 15.00
N LYS A 208 7.15 0.17 16.28
CA LYS A 208 6.29 -0.46 17.28
C LYS A 208 4.83 -0.04 17.20
N GLN A 209 4.54 1.10 16.56
CA GLN A 209 3.18 1.60 16.40
C GLN A 209 2.39 0.78 15.38
N THR A 210 1.06 0.72 15.52
CA THR A 210 0.19 -0.09 14.65
C THR A 210 -1.14 0.60 14.40
N LEU A 211 -1.53 0.67 13.13
CA LEU A 211 -2.84 1.17 12.72
C LEU A 211 -3.89 0.07 12.85
N ARG A 212 -4.99 0.32 13.60
CA ARG A 212 -6.06 -0.65 13.87
C ARG A 212 -7.43 -0.10 13.51
N TYR A 213 -8.30 -1.01 13.09
CA TYR A 213 -9.72 -0.76 12.85
C TYR A 213 -10.52 -1.87 13.53
N ASN A 214 -11.48 -1.52 14.40
CA ASN A 214 -12.24 -2.47 15.21
C ASN A 214 -11.34 -3.49 15.95
N GLY A 215 -10.25 -3.01 16.56
CA GLY A 215 -9.28 -3.81 17.31
C GLY A 215 -8.32 -4.66 16.47
N LYS A 216 -8.50 -4.73 15.15
CA LYS A 216 -7.66 -5.53 14.24
C LYS A 216 -6.69 -4.64 13.47
N THR A 217 -5.48 -5.15 13.20
CA THR A 217 -4.51 -4.48 12.33
C THR A 217 -5.10 -4.24 10.94
N VAL A 218 -4.93 -3.03 10.44
CA VAL A 218 -5.35 -2.67 9.08
C VAL A 218 -4.30 -3.17 8.08
N LYS A 219 -4.73 -3.89 7.03
CA LYS A 219 -3.87 -4.13 5.87
C LYS A 219 -3.76 -2.84 5.08
N THR A 220 -2.70 -2.10 5.30
CA THR A 220 -2.50 -0.75 4.75
C THR A 220 -1.93 -0.79 3.34
N TYR A 221 -2.77 -0.52 2.35
CA TYR A 221 -2.35 -0.37 0.96
C TYR A 221 -1.87 1.04 0.68
N TYR A 222 -0.84 1.17 -0.17
CA TYR A 222 -0.28 2.45 -0.59
C TYR A 222 0.18 2.39 -2.05
N SER A 223 0.27 3.54 -2.70
CA SER A 223 0.72 3.64 -4.08
C SER A 223 1.39 5.00 -4.34
N THR A 224 2.16 5.11 -5.41
CA THR A 224 2.89 6.34 -5.76
C THR A 224 1.97 7.55 -5.88
N ALA A 225 0.81 7.39 -6.54
CA ALA A 225 -0.10 8.50 -6.79
C ALA A 225 -1.52 8.01 -7.12
N ASN A 226 -2.55 8.69 -6.59
CA ASN A 226 -3.95 8.34 -6.81
C ASN A 226 -4.67 9.21 -7.87
N GLY A 227 -4.03 10.28 -8.38
CA GLY A 227 -4.61 11.16 -9.40
C GLY A 227 -5.65 12.13 -8.84
N GLY A 228 -5.59 12.45 -7.55
CA GLY A 228 -6.52 13.34 -6.86
C GLY A 228 -7.79 12.65 -6.36
N GLN A 229 -7.87 11.31 -6.44
CA GLN A 229 -8.97 10.53 -5.91
C GLN A 229 -8.47 9.26 -5.22
N ALA A 230 -8.55 9.23 -3.90
CA ALA A 230 -8.30 8.03 -3.11
C ALA A 230 -9.45 7.02 -3.30
N ILE A 231 -9.10 5.74 -3.39
CA ILE A 231 -10.08 4.64 -3.47
C ILE A 231 -9.85 3.61 -2.38
N THR A 232 -10.87 2.81 -2.10
CA THR A 232 -10.76 1.72 -1.14
C THR A 232 -10.29 0.42 -1.79
N PRO A 233 -9.72 -0.54 -1.03
CA PRO A 233 -9.42 -1.88 -1.53
C PRO A 233 -10.65 -2.58 -2.11
N ARG A 234 -11.83 -2.36 -1.52
CA ARG A 234 -13.10 -2.89 -2.03
C ARG A 234 -13.37 -2.45 -3.46
N ILE A 235 -13.16 -1.17 -3.75
CA ILE A 235 -13.32 -0.63 -5.11
C ILE A 235 -12.30 -1.24 -6.06
N LYS A 236 -11.06 -1.44 -5.60
CA LYS A 236 -9.98 -1.95 -6.47
C LYS A 236 -10.09 -3.44 -6.75
N TRP A 237 -10.38 -4.25 -5.72
CA TRP A 237 -10.29 -5.72 -5.80
C TRP A 237 -11.56 -6.45 -5.36
N GLY A 238 -12.62 -5.75 -4.95
CA GLY A 238 -13.90 -6.35 -4.56
C GLY A 238 -13.97 -6.84 -3.10
N GLY A 239 -12.85 -6.87 -2.37
CA GLY A 239 -12.83 -7.36 -0.99
C GLY A 239 -13.38 -6.37 0.03
N THR A 240 -13.84 -6.87 1.19
CA THR A 240 -14.42 -6.04 2.26
C THR A 240 -13.60 -5.99 3.53
N ALA A 241 -12.50 -6.77 3.61
CA ALA A 241 -11.64 -6.75 4.78
C ALA A 241 -11.12 -5.33 5.05
N ASN A 242 -11.40 -4.81 6.26
CA ASN A 242 -11.04 -3.46 6.69
C ASN A 242 -11.59 -2.31 5.80
N ALA A 243 -12.66 -2.54 5.02
CA ALA A 243 -13.20 -1.52 4.13
C ALA A 243 -13.56 -0.21 4.85
N GLY A 244 -14.04 -0.27 6.11
CA GLY A 244 -14.35 0.89 6.94
C GLY A 244 -13.13 1.64 7.48
N ALA A 245 -11.91 1.07 7.36
CA ALA A 245 -10.68 1.78 7.71
C ALA A 245 -10.30 2.83 6.66
N TYR A 246 -10.70 2.61 5.42
CA TYR A 246 -10.38 3.45 4.26
C TYR A 246 -11.50 4.41 3.93
N TRP A 247 -11.20 5.35 3.06
CA TRP A 247 -12.22 6.21 2.48
C TRP A 247 -12.09 6.31 0.96
N PHE A 248 -13.15 6.75 0.33
CA PHE A 248 -13.22 7.08 -1.08
C PHE A 248 -13.51 8.57 -1.22
N GLY A 249 -12.70 9.30 -1.96
CA GLY A 249 -12.99 10.72 -2.15
C GLY A 249 -11.84 11.52 -2.75
N TYR A 250 -12.02 12.84 -2.72
CA TYR A 250 -11.13 13.82 -3.32
C TYR A 250 -9.85 14.01 -2.51
N ASP A 251 -8.69 13.83 -3.16
CA ASP A 251 -7.37 14.05 -2.59
C ASP A 251 -6.71 15.29 -3.21
N PRO A 252 -6.91 16.49 -2.62
CA PRO A 252 -6.31 17.71 -3.11
C PRO A 252 -4.79 17.74 -2.97
N PHE A 253 -4.24 16.95 -2.04
CA PHE A 253 -2.80 16.90 -1.80
C PHE A 253 -2.10 16.12 -2.90
N ASP A 254 -2.64 14.97 -3.29
CA ASP A 254 -2.12 14.23 -4.43
C ASP A 254 -2.24 15.03 -5.71
N LEU A 255 -3.39 15.69 -5.92
CA LEU A 255 -3.64 16.53 -7.08
C LEU A 255 -2.62 17.66 -7.20
N ALA A 256 -2.33 18.35 -6.09
CA ALA A 256 -1.34 19.44 -6.04
C ALA A 256 0.10 18.99 -6.26
N GLY A 257 0.38 17.69 -6.12
CA GLY A 257 1.73 17.14 -6.23
C GLY A 257 2.24 16.91 -7.65
N SER A 258 1.49 17.29 -8.69
CA SER A 258 1.93 17.14 -10.08
C SER A 258 1.40 18.25 -10.97
N THR A 259 2.28 18.89 -11.74
CA THR A 259 1.93 19.90 -12.77
C THR A 259 1.20 19.29 -13.97
N LYS A 260 1.20 17.96 -14.10
CA LYS A 260 0.44 17.26 -15.16
C LYS A 260 -1.03 17.07 -14.81
N ASN A 261 -1.41 17.32 -13.56
CA ASN A 261 -2.80 17.32 -13.15
C ASN A 261 -3.49 18.60 -13.61
N VAL A 262 -4.72 18.47 -14.05
CA VAL A 262 -5.58 19.62 -14.43
C VAL A 262 -6.82 19.59 -13.55
N ALA A 263 -7.15 20.73 -12.95
CA ALA A 263 -8.38 20.93 -12.21
C ALA A 263 -8.99 22.27 -12.61
N LEU A 264 -10.22 22.25 -13.11
CA LEU A 264 -11.00 23.44 -13.41
C LEU A 264 -11.96 23.70 -12.25
N THR A 265 -11.83 24.85 -11.61
CA THR A 265 -12.75 25.29 -10.55
C THR A 265 -13.97 25.96 -11.16
N ILE A 266 -15.14 25.67 -10.62
CA ILE A 266 -16.43 26.20 -11.00
C ILE A 266 -17.03 26.82 -9.75
N ASP A 267 -17.09 28.14 -9.69
CA ASP A 267 -17.88 28.87 -8.71
C ASP A 267 -19.30 29.00 -9.25
N GLY A 268 -20.25 28.31 -8.63
CA GLY A 268 -21.64 28.29 -9.05
C GLY A 268 -22.32 29.65 -8.92
N THR A 269 -21.81 30.54 -8.07
CA THR A 269 -22.36 31.90 -7.90
C THR A 269 -21.73 32.94 -8.81
N ALA A 270 -20.53 32.62 -9.34
CA ALA A 270 -19.77 33.48 -10.24
C ALA A 270 -19.34 32.74 -11.51
N PRO A 271 -20.26 32.19 -12.34
CA PRO A 271 -19.92 31.29 -13.43
C PRO A 271 -19.00 31.92 -14.49
N LYS A 272 -18.98 33.26 -14.62
CA LYS A 272 -18.04 33.96 -15.51
C LYS A 272 -16.57 33.89 -15.08
N SER A 273 -16.30 33.47 -13.83
CA SER A 273 -14.94 33.27 -13.33
C SER A 273 -14.34 31.94 -13.77
N MET A 274 -15.15 30.99 -14.26
CA MET A 274 -14.65 29.70 -14.73
C MET A 274 -13.80 29.82 -15.99
N ASN A 275 -13.12 28.75 -16.36
CA ASN A 275 -12.38 28.64 -17.61
C ASN A 275 -13.27 29.08 -18.81
N ALA A 276 -12.77 30.00 -19.64
CA ALA A 276 -13.55 30.59 -20.73
C ALA A 276 -14.07 29.55 -21.74
N SER A 277 -13.29 28.54 -22.07
CA SER A 277 -13.70 27.46 -22.96
C SER A 277 -14.78 26.58 -22.35
N LEU A 278 -14.73 26.34 -21.04
CA LEU A 278 -15.80 25.64 -20.32
C LEU A 278 -17.08 26.46 -20.29
N TYR A 279 -16.98 27.77 -20.05
CA TYR A 279 -18.12 28.68 -20.09
C TYR A 279 -18.80 28.68 -21.46
N ALA A 280 -18.02 28.81 -22.55
CA ALA A 280 -18.51 28.74 -23.92
C ALA A 280 -19.20 27.40 -24.25
N PHE A 281 -18.61 26.27 -23.80
CA PHE A 281 -19.20 24.95 -23.95
C PHE A 281 -20.57 24.84 -23.25
N LEU A 282 -20.69 25.36 -22.02
CA LEU A 282 -21.95 25.34 -21.29
C LEU A 282 -23.01 26.25 -21.94
N LEU A 283 -22.64 27.41 -22.52
CA LEU A 283 -23.55 28.23 -23.30
C LEU A 283 -24.07 27.49 -24.54
N GLU A 284 -23.18 26.82 -25.29
CA GLU A 284 -23.56 26.01 -26.45
C GLU A 284 -24.53 24.89 -26.06
N LYS A 285 -24.23 24.13 -25.00
CA LYS A 285 -25.10 23.03 -24.55
C LYS A 285 -26.48 23.47 -24.08
N THR A 286 -26.60 24.68 -23.57
CA THR A 286 -27.88 25.23 -23.08
C THR A 286 -28.65 26.07 -24.06
N GLY A 287 -28.00 26.52 -25.14
CA GLY A 287 -28.51 27.51 -26.06
C GLY A 287 -28.81 28.86 -25.38
N ALA A 288 -28.12 29.16 -24.30
CA ALA A 288 -28.36 30.35 -23.49
C ALA A 288 -27.45 31.49 -23.90
N LYS A 289 -27.89 32.74 -23.60
CA LYS A 289 -27.09 33.93 -23.77
C LYS A 289 -26.14 34.20 -22.60
N GLU A 290 -26.57 33.82 -21.40
CA GLU A 290 -25.79 34.00 -20.18
C GLU A 290 -26.07 32.86 -19.18
N ILE A 291 -25.02 32.36 -18.52
CA ILE A 291 -25.16 31.51 -17.36
C ILE A 291 -25.18 32.39 -16.12
N VAL A 292 -26.26 32.31 -15.34
CA VAL A 292 -26.48 33.08 -14.10
C VAL A 292 -25.85 32.34 -12.91
N SER A 293 -26.09 31.01 -12.82
CA SER A 293 -25.51 30.16 -11.79
C SER A 293 -25.31 28.73 -12.30
N VAL A 294 -24.36 28.02 -11.68
CA VAL A 294 -24.31 26.57 -11.71
C VAL A 294 -24.95 26.08 -10.43
N ASP A 295 -26.11 25.45 -10.56
CA ASP A 295 -26.92 25.03 -9.39
C ASP A 295 -26.47 23.65 -8.89
N THR A 296 -26.17 22.73 -9.82
CA THR A 296 -25.58 21.43 -9.51
C THR A 296 -24.66 20.93 -10.61
N LEU A 297 -23.65 20.17 -10.19
CA LEU A 297 -22.80 19.34 -11.05
C LEU A 297 -22.57 17.99 -10.36
N VAL A 298 -23.06 16.91 -10.97
CA VAL A 298 -22.94 15.56 -10.42
C VAL A 298 -22.17 14.66 -11.38
N GLY A 299 -21.10 14.07 -10.90
CA GLY A 299 -20.39 13.03 -11.64
C GLY A 299 -21.00 11.65 -11.43
N VAL A 300 -21.27 10.92 -12.51
CA VAL A 300 -21.93 9.63 -12.50
C VAL A 300 -21.01 8.53 -12.99
N TYR A 301 -20.74 7.54 -12.14
CA TYR A 301 -19.91 6.37 -12.46
C TYR A 301 -20.71 5.32 -13.27
N ASP A 302 -21.93 5.04 -12.83
CA ASP A 302 -22.85 4.14 -13.52
C ASP A 302 -24.14 4.87 -13.90
N PRO A 303 -24.35 5.18 -15.20
CA PRO A 303 -25.58 5.83 -15.65
C PRO A 303 -26.86 5.01 -15.43
N LYS A 304 -26.74 3.69 -15.19
CA LYS A 304 -27.88 2.82 -14.87
C LYS A 304 -28.27 2.89 -13.39
N ASN A 305 -27.31 3.28 -12.52
CA ASN A 305 -27.50 3.42 -11.07
C ASN A 305 -26.88 4.74 -10.59
N PRO A 306 -27.50 5.90 -10.89
CA PRO A 306 -26.90 7.21 -10.63
C PRO A 306 -26.91 7.66 -9.17
N THR A 307 -27.61 6.96 -8.28
CA THR A 307 -27.84 7.38 -6.88
C THR A 307 -27.45 6.30 -5.87
N GLY A 308 -27.18 6.71 -4.62
CA GLY A 308 -26.93 5.82 -3.50
C GLY A 308 -25.61 5.06 -3.54
N THR A 309 -25.50 3.96 -2.80
CA THR A 309 -24.30 3.09 -2.74
C THR A 309 -24.02 2.41 -4.07
N ALA A 310 -25.01 2.20 -4.92
CA ALA A 310 -24.89 1.73 -6.29
C ALA A 310 -24.19 2.76 -7.22
N ARG A 311 -24.04 4.01 -6.78
CA ARG A 311 -23.35 5.07 -7.53
C ARG A 311 -21.87 4.72 -7.82
N TYR A 312 -21.23 3.86 -7.01
CA TYR A 312 -19.80 3.58 -7.06
C TYR A 312 -19.40 2.13 -7.43
N PRO A 313 -20.24 1.30 -8.05
CA PRO A 313 -19.93 -0.12 -8.25
C PRO A 313 -18.67 -0.36 -9.08
N ASN A 314 -18.22 0.65 -9.84
CA ASN A 314 -17.03 0.60 -10.71
C ASN A 314 -16.18 1.88 -10.60
N ALA A 315 -15.95 2.41 -9.40
CA ALA A 315 -15.18 3.63 -9.20
C ALA A 315 -13.69 3.54 -9.61
N LEU A 316 -13.22 2.39 -10.12
CA LEU A 316 -11.98 2.27 -10.87
C LEU A 316 -12.06 2.93 -12.24
N ALA A 317 -13.23 2.91 -12.84
CA ALA A 317 -13.48 3.60 -14.08
C ALA A 317 -13.64 5.10 -13.83
N PRO A 318 -13.22 5.96 -14.75
CA PRO A 318 -13.59 7.37 -14.71
C PRO A 318 -15.11 7.51 -14.71
N GLN A 319 -15.62 8.60 -14.15
CA GLN A 319 -17.03 8.93 -14.28
C GLN A 319 -17.40 8.90 -15.76
N LYS A 320 -18.57 8.36 -16.08
CA LYS A 320 -19.03 8.20 -17.47
C LYS A 320 -19.86 9.37 -17.95
N ARG A 321 -20.44 10.14 -17.02
CA ARG A 321 -21.35 11.22 -17.32
C ARG A 321 -21.25 12.30 -16.25
N TYR A 322 -21.43 13.55 -16.67
CA TYR A 322 -21.62 14.71 -15.82
C TYR A 322 -23.05 15.23 -16.02
N ASP A 323 -23.81 15.31 -14.94
CA ASP A 323 -25.17 15.86 -14.94
C ASP A 323 -25.13 17.28 -14.36
N TRP A 324 -25.58 18.24 -15.17
CA TRP A 324 -25.57 19.65 -14.86
C TRP A 324 -26.98 20.20 -14.68
N THR A 325 -27.15 21.10 -13.74
CA THR A 325 -28.31 21.99 -13.65
C THR A 325 -27.81 23.42 -13.53
N LEU A 326 -28.26 24.28 -14.42
CA LEU A 326 -27.84 25.67 -14.53
C LEU A 326 -29.06 26.58 -14.52
N THR A 327 -28.95 27.76 -13.88
CA THR A 327 -29.86 28.88 -14.13
C THR A 327 -29.25 29.76 -15.22
N VAL A 328 -29.98 30.00 -16.29
CA VAL A 328 -29.52 30.72 -17.49
C VAL A 328 -30.51 31.82 -17.89
N LYS A 329 -30.03 32.80 -18.69
CA LYS A 329 -30.87 33.76 -19.38
C LYS A 329 -30.98 33.43 -20.86
N ASP A 330 -32.18 33.53 -21.41
CA ASP A 330 -32.45 33.46 -22.84
C ASP A 330 -32.18 34.81 -23.55
N ASP A 331 -32.45 34.89 -24.86
CA ASP A 331 -32.25 36.11 -25.67
C ASP A 331 -33.14 37.28 -25.22
N ALA A 332 -34.27 36.98 -24.60
CA ALA A 332 -35.19 37.99 -24.04
C ALA A 332 -34.77 38.42 -22.60
N GLY A 333 -33.67 37.88 -22.07
CA GLY A 333 -33.19 38.16 -20.71
C GLY A 333 -33.98 37.46 -19.61
N LYS A 334 -34.90 36.55 -19.95
CA LYS A 334 -35.69 35.79 -18.97
C LYS A 334 -34.86 34.64 -18.41
N GLN A 335 -34.87 34.51 -17.09
CA GLN A 335 -34.20 33.39 -16.41
C GLN A 335 -35.03 32.10 -16.47
N LYS A 336 -34.35 31.00 -16.70
CA LYS A 336 -34.90 29.64 -16.62
C LYS A 336 -33.85 28.66 -16.10
N GLN A 337 -34.28 27.59 -15.52
CA GLN A 337 -33.39 26.47 -15.17
C GLN A 337 -33.31 25.49 -16.34
N VAL A 338 -32.10 25.02 -16.63
CA VAL A 338 -31.82 24.05 -17.69
C VAL A 338 -30.96 22.92 -17.10
N SER A 339 -31.39 21.68 -17.32
CA SER A 339 -30.60 20.49 -16.96
C SER A 339 -30.20 19.74 -18.22
N PHE A 340 -28.96 19.26 -18.24
CA PHE A 340 -28.43 18.44 -19.32
C PHE A 340 -27.34 17.52 -18.81
N SER A 341 -26.97 16.55 -19.65
CA SER A 341 -25.85 15.63 -19.39
C SER A 341 -24.83 15.73 -20.50
N CYS A 342 -23.55 15.54 -20.13
CA CYS A 342 -22.46 15.39 -21.07
C CYS A 342 -21.44 14.37 -20.57
N THR A 343 -20.54 13.94 -21.46
CA THR A 343 -19.47 13.02 -21.11
C THR A 343 -18.21 13.77 -20.63
N PRO A 344 -17.36 13.15 -19.80
CA PRO A 344 -16.05 13.69 -19.46
C PRO A 344 -15.17 13.98 -20.69
N ALA A 345 -15.35 13.21 -21.77
CA ALA A 345 -14.62 13.40 -23.01
C ALA A 345 -15.01 14.70 -23.73
N GLU A 346 -16.32 15.04 -23.79
CA GLU A 346 -16.80 16.28 -24.35
C GLU A 346 -16.25 17.49 -23.60
N VAL A 347 -16.32 17.44 -22.27
CA VAL A 347 -15.78 18.54 -21.42
C VAL A 347 -14.26 18.64 -21.58
N LYS A 348 -13.55 17.50 -21.62
CA LYS A 348 -12.10 17.49 -21.84
C LYS A 348 -11.72 18.12 -23.18
N ALA A 349 -12.43 17.77 -24.26
CA ALA A 349 -12.18 18.32 -25.58
C ALA A 349 -12.39 19.85 -25.61
N ALA A 350 -13.44 20.32 -24.94
CA ALA A 350 -13.78 21.74 -24.90
C ALA A 350 -12.83 22.58 -24.02
N ALA A 351 -12.47 22.11 -22.85
CA ALA A 351 -11.85 22.94 -21.81
C ALA A 351 -10.52 22.42 -21.25
N ALA A 352 -10.11 21.20 -21.56
CA ALA A 352 -8.91 20.57 -21.01
C ALA A 352 -8.21 19.62 -22.00
N SER A 353 -8.19 19.96 -23.30
CA SER A 353 -7.67 19.10 -24.38
C SER A 353 -6.22 18.63 -24.16
N GLY A 354 -5.39 19.45 -23.50
CA GLY A 354 -4.01 19.13 -23.13
C GLY A 354 -3.85 18.27 -21.85
N ALA A 355 -4.93 17.94 -21.13
CA ALA A 355 -4.83 17.19 -19.90
C ALA A 355 -4.40 15.74 -20.16
N ALA A 356 -3.27 15.33 -19.57
CA ALA A 356 -2.73 13.98 -19.68
C ALA A 356 -3.38 12.97 -18.70
N GLY A 357 -4.14 13.46 -17.71
CA GLY A 357 -4.70 12.64 -16.64
C GLY A 357 -5.76 11.65 -17.14
N THR A 358 -5.71 10.43 -16.59
CA THR A 358 -6.65 9.34 -16.86
C THR A 358 -7.71 9.16 -15.76
N VAL A 359 -7.46 9.74 -14.58
CA VAL A 359 -8.43 9.78 -13.48
C VAL A 359 -9.30 11.03 -13.67
N CYS A 360 -10.50 10.83 -14.23
CA CYS A 360 -11.41 11.94 -14.58
C CYS A 360 -12.64 11.90 -13.68
N PHE A 361 -12.91 13.02 -12.99
CA PHE A 361 -14.09 13.12 -12.11
C PHE A 361 -14.51 14.58 -11.90
N ALA A 362 -15.80 14.78 -11.64
CA ALA A 362 -16.36 15.98 -11.07
C ALA A 362 -16.50 15.80 -9.56
N VAL A 363 -16.20 16.82 -8.79
CA VAL A 363 -16.28 16.80 -7.33
C VAL A 363 -16.81 18.13 -6.80
N HIS A 364 -17.70 18.06 -5.82
CA HIS A 364 -18.17 19.19 -5.04
C HIS A 364 -17.16 19.49 -3.93
N THR A 365 -16.58 20.67 -3.89
CA THR A 365 -15.47 21.00 -2.98
C THR A 365 -15.82 21.98 -1.88
N ALA A 366 -16.86 22.79 -2.09
CA ALA A 366 -17.42 23.68 -1.09
C ALA A 366 -18.85 24.06 -1.50
N LYS A 367 -19.61 24.74 -0.62
CA LYS A 367 -20.94 25.25 -0.97
C LYS A 367 -20.86 26.06 -2.28
N ASN A 368 -21.58 25.62 -3.30
CA ASN A 368 -21.58 26.21 -4.65
C ASN A 368 -20.22 26.18 -5.36
N GLU A 369 -19.29 25.29 -4.98
CA GLU A 369 -18.04 25.15 -5.68
C GLU A 369 -17.80 23.69 -6.11
N TRP A 370 -17.45 23.49 -7.37
CA TRP A 370 -17.09 22.19 -7.93
C TRP A 370 -15.72 22.25 -8.61
N LYS A 371 -15.11 21.08 -8.77
CA LYS A 371 -13.92 20.93 -9.62
C LYS A 371 -14.15 19.80 -10.61
N LEU A 372 -13.70 20.05 -11.84
CA LEU A 372 -13.52 19.03 -12.86
C LEU A 372 -12.04 18.67 -12.90
N VAL A 373 -11.71 17.41 -12.67
CA VAL A 373 -10.34 16.94 -12.45
C VAL A 373 -9.94 15.95 -13.53
N TRP A 374 -8.71 16.10 -14.04
CA TRP A 374 -7.99 15.11 -14.85
C TRP A 374 -6.66 14.85 -14.14
N GLY A 375 -6.61 13.77 -13.38
CA GLY A 375 -5.46 13.41 -12.55
C GLY A 375 -4.60 12.32 -13.16
N VAL A 376 -3.29 12.41 -12.96
CA VAL A 376 -2.31 11.40 -13.33
C VAL A 376 -2.07 10.49 -12.12
N SER A 377 -2.41 9.22 -12.23
CA SER A 377 -2.17 8.23 -11.18
C SER A 377 -1.00 7.30 -11.52
N SER A 378 -0.43 6.67 -10.50
CA SER A 378 0.59 5.62 -10.61
C SER A 378 0.37 4.58 -9.51
N GLY A 379 0.29 3.31 -9.90
CA GLY A 379 -0.05 2.21 -9.02
C GLY A 379 -1.55 1.95 -8.92
N HIS A 380 -1.98 1.31 -7.84
CA HIS A 380 -3.36 0.82 -7.67
C HIS A 380 -4.35 1.84 -7.09
N ARG A 381 -3.89 3.00 -6.62
CA ARG A 381 -4.67 4.11 -6.08
C ARG A 381 -5.38 3.84 -4.73
N ALA A 382 -5.38 2.62 -4.23
CA ALA A 382 -6.05 2.28 -2.97
C ALA A 382 -5.21 2.71 -1.76
N GLY A 383 -5.84 3.37 -0.80
CA GLY A 383 -5.22 3.83 0.44
C GLY A 383 -4.29 5.02 0.26
N LEU A 384 -3.11 4.98 0.89
CA LEU A 384 -2.15 6.08 0.89
C LEU A 384 -1.63 6.41 -0.51
N SER A 385 -1.50 7.71 -0.81
CA SER A 385 -0.70 8.22 -1.92
C SER A 385 0.63 8.76 -1.38
N HIS A 386 1.77 8.24 -1.83
CA HIS A 386 3.10 8.78 -1.48
C HIS A 386 3.22 10.25 -1.89
N ARG A 387 2.72 10.59 -3.09
CA ARG A 387 2.71 11.97 -3.59
C ARG A 387 1.86 12.88 -2.70
N GLY A 388 0.66 12.44 -2.33
CA GLY A 388 -0.24 13.18 -1.45
C GLY A 388 0.34 13.35 -0.04
N ALA A 389 0.88 12.29 0.55
CA ALA A 389 1.58 12.32 1.83
C ALA A 389 2.74 13.34 1.82
N GLY A 390 3.55 13.33 0.75
CA GLY A 390 4.63 14.30 0.58
C GLY A 390 4.15 15.75 0.55
N GLN A 391 2.99 16.04 -0.06
CA GLN A 391 2.41 17.39 -0.08
C GLN A 391 1.79 17.76 1.28
N MET A 392 1.16 16.82 1.97
CA MET A 392 0.66 17.04 3.34
C MET A 392 1.79 17.43 4.28
N VAL A 393 2.88 16.65 4.30
CA VAL A 393 4.04 16.94 5.15
C VAL A 393 4.74 18.25 4.77
N LYS A 394 4.76 18.63 3.48
CA LYS A 394 5.22 19.97 3.07
C LYS A 394 4.36 21.10 3.65
N LYS A 395 3.08 20.86 3.85
CA LYS A 395 2.13 21.80 4.45
C LYS A 395 2.12 21.78 5.99
N GLY A 396 2.97 20.97 6.63
CA GLY A 396 3.12 20.91 8.08
C GLY A 396 2.28 19.84 8.78
N TYR A 397 1.57 18.98 8.04
CA TYR A 397 0.88 17.83 8.62
C TYR A 397 1.88 16.78 9.12
N SER A 398 1.60 16.21 10.29
CA SER A 398 2.36 15.10 10.87
C SER A 398 2.05 13.78 10.17
N TYR A 399 2.88 12.75 10.40
CA TYR A 399 2.61 11.39 9.91
C TYR A 399 1.27 10.84 10.45
N VAL A 400 0.88 11.21 11.67
CA VAL A 400 -0.41 10.81 12.26
C VAL A 400 -1.57 11.43 11.50
N ASP A 401 -1.45 12.72 11.12
CA ASP A 401 -2.46 13.42 10.32
C ASP A 401 -2.58 12.81 8.93
N VAL A 402 -1.44 12.45 8.30
CA VAL A 402 -1.43 11.77 7.01
C VAL A 402 -2.14 10.41 7.09
N LEU A 403 -1.84 9.61 8.11
CA LEU A 403 -2.51 8.31 8.32
C LEU A 403 -4.01 8.50 8.56
N LYS A 404 -4.41 9.49 9.35
CA LYS A 404 -5.83 9.82 9.62
C LYS A 404 -6.57 10.25 8.35
N PHE A 405 -5.88 10.96 7.45
CA PHE A 405 -6.46 11.37 6.17
C PHE A 405 -6.78 10.16 5.27
N TYR A 406 -5.82 9.24 5.09
CA TYR A 406 -5.98 8.11 4.15
C TYR A 406 -6.70 6.89 4.76
N TYR A 407 -6.62 6.71 6.08
CA TYR A 407 -7.24 5.59 6.80
C TYR A 407 -8.19 6.11 7.87
N ARG A 408 -9.18 6.88 7.43
CA ARG A 408 -10.10 7.69 8.25
C ARG A 408 -10.77 6.91 9.38
N GLY A 409 -11.20 5.69 9.14
CA GLY A 409 -11.86 4.85 10.15
C GLY A 409 -10.91 4.19 11.14
N ALA A 410 -9.60 4.23 10.87
CA ALA A 410 -8.59 3.58 11.70
C ALA A 410 -8.02 4.54 12.75
N THR A 411 -7.48 3.96 13.82
CA THR A 411 -6.74 4.66 14.88
C THR A 411 -5.34 4.08 14.99
N LEU A 412 -4.35 4.96 15.15
CA LEU A 412 -2.97 4.58 15.41
C LEU A 412 -2.78 4.32 16.90
N PHE A 413 -2.08 3.25 17.25
CA PHE A 413 -1.75 2.87 18.63
C PHE A 413 -0.25 2.73 18.81
N ASP A 414 0.25 3.12 19.98
CA ASP A 414 1.62 2.83 20.41
C ASP A 414 1.79 1.37 20.85
N GLU A 415 3.00 1.02 21.29
CA GLU A 415 3.35 -0.33 21.78
C GLU A 415 2.58 -0.74 23.03
N ASN A 416 2.09 0.22 23.83
CA ASN A 416 1.32 0.00 25.04
C ASN A 416 -0.20 -0.05 24.78
N GLY A 417 -0.61 0.06 23.52
CA GLY A 417 -2.03 0.07 23.13
C GLY A 417 -2.74 1.40 23.40
N LYS A 418 -1.99 2.49 23.65
CA LYS A 418 -2.54 3.83 23.78
C LYS A 418 -2.74 4.44 22.41
N ALA A 419 -3.92 5.04 22.18
CA ALA A 419 -4.23 5.74 20.94
C ALA A 419 -3.33 6.98 20.76
N ILE A 420 -2.86 7.18 19.55
CA ILE A 420 -2.14 8.37 19.10
C ILE A 420 -3.07 9.13 18.18
N GLU A 421 -3.56 10.27 18.64
CA GLU A 421 -4.59 11.04 17.94
C GLU A 421 -3.98 12.05 16.96
N SER A 422 -4.68 12.24 15.84
CA SER A 422 -4.40 13.33 14.89
C SER A 422 -4.84 14.66 15.50
N THR A 423 -4.03 15.69 15.33
CA THR A 423 -4.36 17.06 15.72
C THR A 423 -5.03 17.85 14.59
N ALA A 424 -5.01 17.31 13.36
CA ALA A 424 -5.63 17.95 12.21
C ALA A 424 -7.15 17.84 12.25
N ALA A 425 -7.82 18.98 12.09
CA ALA A 425 -9.25 19.04 11.83
C ALA A 425 -9.48 18.88 10.32
N PHE A 426 -9.84 17.66 9.89
CA PHE A 426 -10.35 17.45 8.53
C PHE A 426 -11.86 17.58 8.56
N ASP A 427 -12.39 18.49 7.75
CA ASP A 427 -13.83 18.57 7.54
C ASP A 427 -14.25 17.54 6.47
N PHE A 428 -15.01 16.55 6.92
CA PHE A 428 -15.49 15.46 6.07
C PHE A 428 -17.00 15.56 5.78
N THR A 429 -17.59 16.74 5.91
CA THR A 429 -19.04 16.97 5.87
C THR A 429 -19.67 16.63 4.50
N TYR A 430 -18.88 16.59 3.43
CA TYR A 430 -19.34 16.26 2.08
C TYR A 430 -18.84 14.88 1.63
N ASP A 431 -19.18 13.85 2.40
CA ASP A 431 -18.65 12.48 2.26
C ASP A 431 -19.41 11.60 1.26
N ASP A 432 -20.06 12.19 0.28
CA ASP A 432 -20.69 11.49 -0.84
C ASP A 432 -19.70 11.24 -2.00
N GLY A 433 -18.40 11.28 -1.74
CA GLY A 433 -17.30 11.34 -2.72
C GLY A 433 -16.94 12.77 -3.09
N THR A 434 -17.44 13.76 -2.36
CA THR A 434 -17.24 15.18 -2.57
C THR A 434 -16.87 15.82 -1.23
N MET A 435 -15.59 16.11 -0.98
CA MET A 435 -15.17 16.68 0.30
C MET A 435 -14.68 18.11 0.19
N PRO A 436 -15.20 19.06 0.99
CA PRO A 436 -14.50 20.28 1.28
C PRO A 436 -13.45 20.01 2.36
N PHE A 437 -12.23 20.44 2.09
CA PHE A 437 -11.18 20.49 3.09
C PHE A 437 -11.08 21.91 3.63
N THR A 438 -11.16 22.06 4.93
CA THR A 438 -10.55 23.21 5.55
C THR A 438 -9.04 23.04 5.35
N THR A 439 -8.44 23.88 4.52
CA THR A 439 -6.99 23.95 4.34
C THR A 439 -6.28 24.61 5.54
N ALA A 440 -6.89 24.60 6.72
CA ALA A 440 -6.25 25.07 7.92
C ALA A 440 -5.02 24.20 8.17
N VAL A 441 -3.86 24.77 7.86
CA VAL A 441 -2.58 24.23 8.34
C VAL A 441 -2.71 24.15 9.86
N PRO A 442 -2.44 23.01 10.51
CA PRO A 442 -2.37 22.98 11.96
C PRO A 442 -1.44 24.09 12.40
N THR A 443 -1.95 25.03 13.18
CA THR A 443 -1.06 25.98 13.87
C THR A 443 -0.20 25.11 14.76
N ALA A 444 1.11 25.09 14.50
CA ALA A 444 2.04 24.33 15.29
C ALA A 444 1.78 24.71 16.76
N THR A 445 1.25 23.78 17.52
CA THR A 445 1.21 23.96 18.99
C THR A 445 2.66 24.16 19.40
N PRO A 446 3.02 25.26 20.05
CA PRO A 446 4.39 25.46 20.47
C PRO A 446 4.78 24.22 21.27
N THR A 447 5.73 23.46 20.78
CA THR A 447 6.37 22.39 21.54
C THR A 447 6.83 23.05 22.81
N ALA A 448 6.29 22.61 23.95
CA ALA A 448 6.77 23.09 25.25
C ALA A 448 8.27 22.95 25.24
N ALA A 449 8.98 24.05 25.43
CA ALA A 449 10.41 24.03 25.56
C ALA A 449 10.77 22.96 26.58
N PRO A 450 11.83 22.16 26.36
CA PRO A 450 12.29 21.22 27.37
C PRO A 450 12.47 21.99 28.68
N SER A 451 11.78 21.53 29.72
CA SER A 451 11.96 22.05 31.08
C SER A 451 13.45 21.94 31.42
N GLU A 452 14.09 23.05 31.60
CA GLU A 452 15.49 23.07 31.99
C GLU A 452 15.65 22.32 33.32
N THR A 453 16.36 21.20 33.24
CA THR A 453 16.81 20.49 34.45
C THR A 453 17.75 21.44 35.21
N PRO A 454 17.59 21.64 36.52
CA PRO A 454 18.45 22.54 37.25
C PRO A 454 19.92 22.11 37.12
N THR A 455 20.71 22.99 36.52
CA THR A 455 22.15 22.84 36.40
C THR A 455 22.76 22.96 37.80
N VAL A 456 23.35 21.88 38.28
CA VAL A 456 24.21 21.90 39.47
C VAL A 456 25.49 22.61 39.06
N GLU A 457 25.79 23.68 39.73
CA GLU A 457 27.00 24.52 39.59
C GLU A 457 28.25 23.70 39.91
N PRO A 458 29.25 23.57 39.00
CA PRO A 458 30.53 22.94 39.37
C PRO A 458 31.43 23.95 40.06
N SER A 459 31.92 23.56 41.23
CA SER A 459 32.94 24.17 42.03
C SER A 459 34.26 24.36 41.27
N ASP A 460 34.91 25.50 41.52
CA ASP A 460 36.17 25.93 40.96
C ASP A 460 37.31 24.92 41.06
N THR A 461 37.99 24.68 39.94
CA THR A 461 39.33 24.08 39.88
C THR A 461 40.17 24.80 38.82
N PRO A 462 41.46 25.11 39.07
CA PRO A 462 42.20 26.17 38.40
C PRO A 462 42.68 25.82 36.99
N SER A 463 42.73 26.87 36.17
CA SER A 463 43.23 26.98 34.81
C SER A 463 44.68 26.51 34.63
N PRO A 464 45.02 25.74 33.57
CA PRO A 464 46.38 25.67 33.07
C PRO A 464 46.63 26.66 31.92
N THR A 465 47.82 27.20 31.93
CA THR A 465 48.49 28.15 31.05
C THR A 465 48.45 27.75 29.54
N PRO A 466 48.40 28.71 28.59
CA PRO A 466 48.31 28.45 27.16
C PRO A 466 49.64 27.96 26.57
N ALA A 467 49.61 26.94 25.76
CA ALA A 467 50.70 26.49 24.88
C ALA A 467 50.53 27.07 23.46
N GLU A 468 51.66 27.41 22.88
CA GLU A 468 51.85 28.19 21.67
C GLU A 468 51.27 27.61 20.39
N THR A 469 50.83 28.49 19.49
CA THR A 469 50.33 28.26 18.14
C THR A 469 51.47 27.89 17.19
N PRO A 470 51.40 26.82 16.40
CA PRO A 470 52.26 26.64 15.25
C PRO A 470 51.73 27.36 14.01
N THR A 471 52.61 28.10 13.41
CA THR A 471 52.49 28.88 12.18
C THR A 471 52.08 28.03 10.96
N ALA A 472 51.11 28.53 10.21
CA ALA A 472 50.69 27.94 8.93
C ALA A 472 51.76 28.14 7.85
N THR A 473 52.17 27.05 7.22
CA THR A 473 52.97 27.05 5.98
C THR A 473 52.05 26.93 4.78
N ALA A 474 52.07 27.92 3.92
CA ALA A 474 51.34 27.93 2.65
C ALA A 474 51.91 26.92 1.68
N THR A 475 51.06 26.06 1.12
CA THR A 475 51.40 25.20 -0.01
C THR A 475 50.58 25.58 -1.24
N ALA A 476 51.29 25.66 -2.35
CA ALA A 476 50.93 26.26 -3.64
C ALA A 476 49.66 25.69 -4.31
N ALA A 477 48.99 26.59 -5.01
CA ALA A 477 47.88 26.32 -5.92
C ALA A 477 48.32 25.43 -7.13
N HIS A 478 47.59 24.37 -7.39
CA HIS A 478 47.66 23.63 -8.64
C HIS A 478 46.61 24.15 -9.63
N THR A 479 47.12 24.59 -10.78
CA THR A 479 46.41 25.01 -11.98
C THR A 479 45.54 23.86 -12.54
N PRO A 480 44.27 24.07 -12.97
CA PRO A 480 43.50 23.02 -13.62
C PRO A 480 43.94 22.82 -15.06
N SER A 481 44.22 21.56 -15.40
CA SER A 481 44.58 21.11 -16.74
C SER A 481 43.35 20.96 -17.65
N ALA A 482 43.57 21.14 -18.92
CA ALA A 482 42.70 21.33 -20.05
C ALA A 482 41.48 20.38 -20.19
N THR A 483 40.38 20.98 -20.62
CA THR A 483 39.14 20.41 -21.12
C THR A 483 39.38 19.47 -22.30
N VAL A 484 38.94 18.23 -22.20
CA VAL A 484 38.88 17.28 -23.30
C VAL A 484 37.58 17.49 -24.09
N LYS A 485 37.73 17.73 -25.40
CA LYS A 485 36.64 17.92 -26.39
C LYS A 485 35.81 16.63 -26.50
N PRO A 486 34.45 16.70 -26.57
CA PRO A 486 33.62 15.53 -26.82
C PRO A 486 33.82 14.96 -28.21
N THR A 487 33.97 13.65 -28.28
CA THR A 487 34.05 12.87 -29.52
C THR A 487 32.66 12.68 -30.10
N ASP A 488 32.59 12.76 -31.43
CA ASP A 488 31.35 12.73 -32.23
C ASP A 488 30.49 11.49 -31.99
N THR A 489 29.17 11.71 -31.88
CA THR A 489 28.12 10.70 -31.85
C THR A 489 28.03 9.99 -33.20
N PRO A 490 27.97 8.66 -33.27
CA PRO A 490 27.76 7.96 -34.52
C PRO A 490 26.34 8.18 -35.07
N LYS A 491 26.27 8.44 -36.37
CA LYS A 491 25.09 8.64 -37.21
C LYS A 491 24.17 7.41 -37.13
N PRO A 492 22.81 7.56 -37.00
CA PRO A 492 21.90 6.44 -37.04
C PRO A 492 21.92 5.71 -38.38
N THR A 493 22.03 4.41 -38.33
CA THR A 493 21.92 3.49 -39.47
C THR A 493 20.44 3.41 -39.89
N ALA A 494 20.22 3.47 -41.21
CA ALA A 494 18.90 3.46 -41.84
C ALA A 494 18.06 2.22 -41.46
N ALA A 495 16.75 2.42 -41.26
CA ALA A 495 15.76 1.38 -41.06
C ALA A 495 15.64 0.48 -42.30
N PRO A 496 15.40 -0.83 -42.16
CA PRO A 496 15.16 -1.71 -43.30
C PRO A 496 13.77 -1.46 -43.92
N THR A 497 13.73 -1.45 -45.24
CA THR A 497 12.56 -1.34 -46.10
C THR A 497 11.61 -2.51 -45.87
N PRO A 498 10.26 -2.29 -45.80
CA PRO A 498 9.33 -3.41 -45.67
C PRO A 498 9.26 -4.25 -46.94
N SER A 499 9.44 -5.55 -46.77
CA SER A 499 9.34 -6.56 -47.84
C SER A 499 7.86 -6.84 -48.17
N ALA A 500 7.66 -7.22 -49.42
CA ALA A 500 6.39 -7.32 -50.14
C ALA A 500 5.29 -8.14 -49.44
N THR A 501 4.06 -7.61 -49.59
CA THR A 501 2.76 -8.23 -49.26
C THR A 501 2.57 -9.60 -49.94
N VAL A 502 2.40 -10.63 -49.15
CA VAL A 502 2.02 -11.96 -49.63
C VAL A 502 0.47 -12.03 -49.78
N LYS A 503 0.03 -12.42 -50.96
CA LYS A 503 -1.37 -12.64 -51.36
C LYS A 503 -2.05 -13.70 -50.47
N PRO A 504 -3.30 -13.54 -50.01
CA PRO A 504 -3.99 -14.52 -49.20
C PRO A 504 -4.26 -15.80 -50.00
N THR A 505 -3.80 -16.93 -49.44
CA THR A 505 -4.11 -18.27 -49.93
C THR A 505 -5.44 -18.74 -49.34
N ALA A 506 -6.21 -19.47 -50.16
CA ALA A 506 -7.59 -19.92 -49.93
C ALA A 506 -7.80 -20.62 -48.57
N THR A 507 -8.97 -20.37 -48.00
CA THR A 507 -9.54 -20.97 -46.78
C THR A 507 -9.62 -22.50 -46.92
N PRO A 508 -9.04 -23.29 -46.01
CA PRO A 508 -9.28 -24.74 -46.01
C PRO A 508 -10.68 -25.08 -45.49
N LYS A 509 -11.28 -26.04 -46.14
CA LYS A 509 -12.57 -26.71 -45.82
C LYS A 509 -12.55 -27.23 -44.38
N PRO A 510 -13.68 -27.15 -43.62
CA PRO A 510 -13.76 -27.66 -42.27
C PRO A 510 -13.47 -29.16 -42.21
N THR A 511 -12.47 -29.55 -41.46
CA THR A 511 -12.15 -30.94 -41.11
C THR A 511 -12.99 -31.35 -39.91
N ALA A 512 -13.45 -32.60 -39.92
CA ALA A 512 -14.37 -33.22 -38.98
C ALA A 512 -14.03 -32.94 -37.49
N THR A 513 -15.09 -32.73 -36.71
CA THR A 513 -15.14 -32.63 -35.25
C THR A 513 -14.31 -33.74 -34.59
N PRO A 514 -13.35 -33.46 -33.76
CA PRO A 514 -12.70 -34.49 -32.96
C PRO A 514 -13.68 -35.07 -31.93
N LYS A 515 -13.65 -36.38 -31.81
CA LYS A 515 -14.33 -37.21 -30.82
C LYS A 515 -14.00 -36.68 -29.41
N PRO A 516 -14.97 -36.63 -28.46
CA PRO A 516 -14.71 -36.15 -27.09
C PRO A 516 -13.64 -37.02 -26.43
N THR A 517 -12.57 -36.36 -25.99
CA THR A 517 -11.51 -36.97 -25.20
C THR A 517 -11.89 -36.88 -23.73
N ALA A 518 -11.77 -38.03 -23.06
CA ALA A 518 -11.72 -38.26 -21.61
C ALA A 518 -12.51 -37.30 -20.68
N THR A 519 -13.50 -37.86 -20.05
CA THR A 519 -14.26 -37.41 -18.90
C THR A 519 -13.39 -36.63 -17.90
N GLN A 520 -13.57 -35.29 -17.84
CA GLN A 520 -13.13 -34.53 -16.68
C GLN A 520 -13.82 -35.12 -15.45
N LYS A 521 -13.04 -35.32 -14.37
CA LYS A 521 -13.59 -35.65 -13.06
C LYS A 521 -14.64 -34.58 -12.74
N PRO A 522 -15.89 -34.96 -12.33
CA PRO A 522 -16.90 -33.96 -11.98
C PRO A 522 -16.33 -32.95 -10.97
N SER A 523 -16.64 -31.66 -11.18
CA SER A 523 -16.33 -30.62 -10.17
C SER A 523 -16.98 -31.02 -8.85
N PRO A 524 -16.29 -30.89 -7.71
CA PRO A 524 -16.91 -31.14 -6.41
C PRO A 524 -18.08 -30.20 -6.10
N TYR A 525 -18.24 -29.11 -6.86
CA TYR A 525 -19.34 -28.13 -6.74
C TYR A 525 -20.43 -28.31 -7.81
N ALA A 526 -20.67 -29.55 -8.26
CA ALA A 526 -21.71 -29.85 -9.27
C ALA A 526 -23.14 -29.65 -8.72
N LEU A 527 -23.31 -29.57 -7.39
CA LEU A 527 -24.58 -29.43 -6.72
C LEU A 527 -24.79 -27.96 -6.29
N ARG A 528 -25.88 -27.36 -6.76
CA ARG A 528 -26.25 -25.99 -6.38
C ARG A 528 -26.60 -25.95 -4.90
N GLY A 529 -25.97 -25.04 -4.15
CA GLY A 529 -26.06 -24.94 -2.71
C GLY A 529 -24.91 -25.62 -1.94
N ASP A 530 -24.13 -26.47 -2.60
CA ASP A 530 -22.94 -27.12 -2.03
C ASP A 530 -21.73 -26.20 -2.17
N ALA A 531 -21.69 -25.17 -1.34
CA ALA A 531 -20.68 -24.12 -1.40
C ALA A 531 -19.31 -24.57 -0.86
N ASP A 532 -19.26 -25.62 -0.05
CA ASP A 532 -18.00 -26.18 0.50
C ASP A 532 -17.46 -27.37 -0.34
N GLY A 533 -18.22 -27.83 -1.35
CA GLY A 533 -17.82 -28.93 -2.23
C GLY A 533 -17.84 -30.31 -1.56
N SER A 534 -18.62 -30.48 -0.50
CA SER A 534 -18.74 -31.75 0.25
C SER A 534 -19.56 -32.82 -0.49
N GLY A 535 -20.33 -32.42 -1.50
CA GLY A 535 -21.26 -33.27 -2.26
C GLY A 535 -22.66 -33.31 -1.67
N THR A 536 -22.95 -32.53 -0.62
CA THR A 536 -24.26 -32.42 0.03
C THR A 536 -24.56 -31.00 0.43
N VAL A 537 -25.82 -30.57 0.30
CA VAL A 537 -26.25 -29.24 0.75
C VAL A 537 -26.67 -29.31 2.22
N THR A 538 -25.98 -28.57 3.07
CA THR A 538 -26.15 -28.60 4.53
C THR A 538 -26.20 -27.17 5.10
N GLU A 539 -26.45 -27.03 6.40
CA GLU A 539 -26.33 -25.77 7.12
C GLU A 539 -24.90 -25.19 7.09
N ALA A 540 -23.87 -26.05 6.91
CA ALA A 540 -22.50 -25.60 6.78
C ALA A 540 -22.29 -24.71 5.53
N ASP A 541 -22.98 -25.04 4.42
CA ASP A 541 -22.96 -24.25 3.21
C ASP A 541 -23.60 -22.89 3.40
N ALA A 542 -24.75 -22.84 4.09
CA ALA A 542 -25.39 -21.58 4.43
C ALA A 542 -24.49 -20.69 5.30
N VAL A 543 -23.80 -21.28 6.28
CA VAL A 543 -22.81 -20.56 7.09
C VAL A 543 -21.64 -20.09 6.23
N LEU A 544 -21.20 -20.88 5.29
CA LEU A 544 -20.11 -20.52 4.38
C LEU A 544 -20.50 -19.37 3.45
N VAL A 545 -21.74 -19.39 2.93
CA VAL A 545 -22.32 -18.27 2.15
C VAL A 545 -22.41 -17.00 3.01
N LEU A 546 -22.94 -17.08 4.23
CA LEU A 546 -22.98 -15.92 5.14
C LEU A 546 -21.59 -15.38 5.44
N ARG A 547 -20.62 -16.25 5.66
CA ARG A 547 -19.22 -15.85 5.85
C ARG A 547 -18.65 -15.16 4.62
N HIS A 548 -19.04 -15.59 3.43
CA HIS A 548 -18.69 -14.92 2.18
C HIS A 548 -19.34 -13.54 2.10
N VAL A 549 -20.63 -13.43 2.38
CA VAL A 549 -21.39 -12.17 2.36
C VAL A 549 -20.83 -11.15 3.33
N VAL A 550 -20.47 -11.57 4.55
CA VAL A 550 -19.82 -10.70 5.54
C VAL A 550 -18.28 -10.67 5.39
N SER A 551 -17.75 -11.26 4.32
CA SER A 551 -16.35 -11.22 3.93
C SER A 551 -15.36 -11.86 4.90
N LEU A 552 -15.82 -12.82 5.67
CA LEU A 552 -14.97 -13.69 6.50
C LEU A 552 -14.32 -14.83 5.68
N VAL A 553 -14.88 -15.16 4.52
CA VAL A 553 -14.39 -16.15 3.56
C VAL A 553 -14.64 -15.63 2.16
N PHE A 554 -13.79 -15.99 1.20
CA PHE A 554 -14.00 -15.68 -0.22
C PHE A 554 -14.23 -16.96 -1.00
N LEU A 555 -15.44 -17.11 -1.53
CA LEU A 555 -15.75 -18.11 -2.52
C LEU A 555 -15.35 -17.60 -3.91
N SER A 556 -14.86 -18.47 -4.77
CA SER A 556 -14.47 -18.15 -6.15
C SER A 556 -14.67 -19.35 -7.07
N GLY A 557 -14.78 -19.11 -8.38
CA GLY A 557 -14.99 -20.17 -9.35
C GLY A 557 -16.26 -20.98 -9.05
N ASP A 558 -16.16 -22.30 -9.15
CA ASP A 558 -17.29 -23.22 -8.97
C ASP A 558 -17.97 -23.11 -7.60
N ALA A 559 -17.20 -22.85 -6.52
CA ALA A 559 -17.75 -22.63 -5.18
C ALA A 559 -18.67 -21.38 -5.11
N LEU A 560 -18.30 -20.31 -5.81
CA LEU A 560 -19.12 -19.10 -5.89
C LEU A 560 -20.40 -19.34 -6.69
N HIS A 561 -20.32 -20.11 -7.78
CA HIS A 561 -21.49 -20.50 -8.56
C HIS A 561 -22.42 -21.42 -7.78
N ALA A 562 -21.90 -22.38 -7.00
CA ALA A 562 -22.70 -23.22 -6.14
C ALA A 562 -23.38 -22.43 -5.02
N ALA A 563 -22.74 -21.39 -4.50
CA ALA A 563 -23.25 -20.51 -3.46
C ALA A 563 -24.43 -19.61 -3.91
N ASP A 564 -24.54 -19.28 -5.20
CA ASP A 564 -25.71 -18.60 -5.78
C ASP A 564 -26.90 -19.58 -5.86
N PHE A 565 -27.50 -19.84 -4.72
CA PHE A 565 -28.59 -20.82 -4.57
C PHE A 565 -29.92 -20.31 -5.15
N THR A 566 -30.18 -19.00 -5.12
CA THR A 566 -31.37 -18.38 -5.71
C THR A 566 -31.28 -18.28 -7.23
N GLY A 567 -30.08 -18.18 -7.79
CA GLY A 567 -29.78 -18.09 -9.20
C GLY A 567 -30.02 -16.74 -9.82
N ASP A 568 -29.92 -15.71 -9.01
CA ASP A 568 -30.08 -14.34 -9.47
C ASP A 568 -28.75 -13.70 -9.94
N GLY A 569 -27.64 -14.46 -9.86
CA GLY A 569 -26.29 -14.05 -10.28
C GLY A 569 -25.52 -13.26 -9.21
N THR A 570 -26.05 -13.16 -8.00
CA THR A 570 -25.38 -12.56 -6.85
C THR A 570 -25.35 -13.55 -5.68
N VAL A 571 -24.29 -13.54 -4.89
CA VAL A 571 -24.22 -14.35 -3.66
C VAL A 571 -24.38 -13.45 -2.47
N ASP A 572 -25.55 -13.54 -1.82
CA ASP A 572 -25.89 -12.69 -0.71
C ASP A 572 -26.61 -13.45 0.46
N ALA A 573 -27.21 -12.72 1.40
CA ALA A 573 -27.90 -13.33 2.54
C ALA A 573 -29.17 -14.09 2.13
N ALA A 574 -29.77 -13.80 0.97
CA ALA A 574 -30.93 -14.51 0.46
C ALA A 574 -30.57 -15.94 0.09
N ASP A 575 -29.37 -16.16 -0.48
CA ASP A 575 -28.87 -17.51 -0.82
C ASP A 575 -28.68 -18.36 0.44
N ALA A 576 -28.06 -17.79 1.45
CA ALA A 576 -27.88 -18.48 2.73
C ALA A 576 -29.23 -18.83 3.38
N ALA A 577 -30.19 -17.91 3.34
CA ALA A 577 -31.55 -18.17 3.83
C ALA A 577 -32.26 -19.25 3.01
N ALA A 578 -32.09 -19.24 1.68
CA ALA A 578 -32.67 -20.23 0.78
C ALA A 578 -32.04 -21.62 0.99
N ILE A 579 -30.72 -21.72 1.18
CA ILE A 579 -30.04 -22.97 1.55
C ILE A 579 -30.58 -23.51 2.88
N LEU A 580 -30.70 -22.65 3.93
CA LEU A 580 -31.26 -23.08 5.21
C LEU A 580 -32.70 -23.57 5.10
N ARG A 581 -33.54 -22.89 4.32
CA ARG A 581 -34.93 -23.37 4.05
C ARG A 581 -34.93 -24.70 3.36
N TYR A 582 -34.08 -24.91 2.35
CA TYR A 582 -33.92 -26.16 1.64
C TYR A 582 -33.50 -27.30 2.62
N VAL A 583 -32.48 -27.07 3.45
CA VAL A 583 -31.99 -28.06 4.41
C VAL A 583 -33.05 -28.41 5.45
N MET A 584 -33.87 -27.41 5.87
CA MET A 584 -34.99 -27.63 6.81
C MET A 584 -36.26 -28.20 6.14
N GLY A 585 -36.27 -28.44 4.84
CA GLY A 585 -37.42 -28.91 4.12
C GLY A 585 -38.58 -27.90 4.05
N LEU A 586 -38.29 -26.59 4.20
CA LEU A 586 -39.28 -25.52 4.12
C LEU A 586 -39.37 -25.02 2.67
N LYS A 587 -40.57 -25.02 2.11
CA LYS A 587 -40.86 -24.49 0.75
C LYS A 587 -40.93 -22.95 0.77
#